data_83012d124ec4ca4f48f339ebfbcb5498
#
_entry.id   83012d124ec4ca4f48f339ebfbcb5498
#
_cell.length_a   1.000
_cell.length_b   1.000
_cell.length_c   1.000
_cell.angle_alpha   90.00
_cell.angle_beta   90.00
_cell.angle_gamma   90.00
#
_symmetry.space_group_name_H-M   'P 1'
#
loop_
_entity.id
_entity.type
_entity.pdbx_description
1 polymer ?
#
loop_
_entity_poly.entity_id
_entity_poly.type
_entity_poly.pdbx_seq_one_letter_code
_entity_poly.pdbx_strand_id
1 'polypeptide(L)'
;MRAVLFDVDGVVLDSMTIYQRVWAQWCMLVELDPATVWPLTHGRRPQDTIALVAPHLAIDSEMRRLEAFLDKESSPLPAMPGAHELLAALPPRQWALVTSNSETFLRSEFALLGLPWPSVIVDGSSVQEGKPSPQGFLAASARLGCAAAECLVVEDAAAGVEAGLAAGMTVLAIDPPPGGPGLATAHARFPSLEAASGAIRDWILADHSAAKVP
;
A
#
# COMPACT_ATOMS: atom_id res chain seq x y z
N MET A 1 7.45 19.08 9.39
CA MET A 1 7.82 18.64 8.02
C MET A 1 6.73 17.70 7.53
N ARG A 2 6.13 18.02 6.39
CA ARG A 2 5.10 17.18 5.79
C ARG A 2 5.70 16.00 5.01
N ALA A 3 5.03 14.86 5.03
CA ALA A 3 5.45 13.66 4.33
C ALA A 3 4.26 12.95 3.66
N VAL A 4 4.57 12.08 2.69
CA VAL A 4 3.60 11.22 2.00
C VAL A 4 3.98 9.76 2.23
N LEU A 5 3.01 8.96 2.66
CA LEU A 5 3.16 7.54 2.92
C LEU A 5 2.33 6.78 1.89
N PHE A 6 2.98 6.11 0.96
CA PHE A 6 2.31 5.37 -0.11
C PHE A 6 2.12 3.91 0.29
N ASP A 7 0.92 3.39 0.11
CA ASP A 7 0.79 1.97 -0.18
C ASP A 7 1.42 1.64 -1.52
N VAL A 8 1.61 0.37 -1.81
CA VAL A 8 2.30 -0.06 -3.03
C VAL A 8 1.36 -0.71 -4.03
N ASP A 9 0.66 -1.76 -3.60
CA ASP A 9 -0.18 -2.58 -4.46
C ASP A 9 -1.47 -1.83 -4.83
N GLY A 10 -1.71 -1.61 -6.13
CA GLY A 10 -2.85 -0.79 -6.57
C GLY A 10 -2.62 0.73 -6.51
N VAL A 11 -1.52 1.19 -5.88
CA VAL A 11 -1.15 2.61 -5.79
C VAL A 11 0.09 2.92 -6.63
N VAL A 12 1.19 2.23 -6.40
CA VAL A 12 2.47 2.41 -7.12
C VAL A 12 2.69 1.32 -8.17
N LEU A 13 2.30 0.08 -7.86
CA LEU A 13 2.39 -1.09 -8.73
C LEU A 13 0.99 -1.61 -9.10
N ASP A 14 0.79 -1.94 -10.38
CA ASP A 14 -0.41 -2.61 -10.88
C ASP A 14 -0.28 -4.13 -10.66
N SER A 15 -0.45 -4.55 -9.43
CA SER A 15 -0.29 -5.94 -8.97
C SER A 15 -1.62 -6.71 -8.86
N MET A 16 -2.75 -6.02 -8.91
CA MET A 16 -4.06 -6.58 -8.56
C MET A 16 -4.46 -7.79 -9.41
N THR A 17 -4.21 -7.74 -10.72
CA THR A 17 -4.55 -8.86 -11.63
C THR A 17 -3.73 -10.11 -11.32
N ILE A 18 -2.44 -9.96 -11.00
CA ILE A 18 -1.56 -11.08 -10.64
C ILE A 18 -2.00 -11.69 -9.30
N TYR A 19 -2.20 -10.86 -8.28
CA TYR A 19 -2.64 -11.35 -6.97
C TYR A 19 -4.02 -11.99 -7.02
N GLN A 20 -4.94 -11.49 -7.83
CA GLN A 20 -6.24 -12.14 -8.01
C GLN A 20 -6.09 -13.57 -8.54
N ARG A 21 -5.19 -13.80 -9.50
CA ARG A 21 -4.92 -15.16 -10.01
C ARG A 21 -4.26 -16.04 -8.97
N VAL A 22 -3.28 -15.53 -8.23
CA VAL A 22 -2.59 -16.25 -7.15
C VAL A 22 -3.58 -16.67 -6.06
N TRP A 23 -4.39 -15.73 -5.58
CA TRP A 23 -5.41 -16.03 -4.58
C TRP A 23 -6.50 -16.97 -5.09
N ALA A 24 -6.91 -16.85 -6.36
CA ALA A 24 -7.87 -17.80 -6.95
C ALA A 24 -7.32 -19.23 -6.98
N GLN A 25 -6.04 -19.43 -7.35
CA GLN A 25 -5.39 -20.73 -7.31
C GLN A 25 -5.32 -21.28 -5.89
N TRP A 26 -4.97 -20.45 -4.90
CA TRP A 26 -4.95 -20.85 -3.51
C TRP A 26 -6.34 -21.24 -3.00
N CYS A 27 -7.36 -20.43 -3.28
CA CYS A 27 -8.74 -20.72 -2.89
C CYS A 27 -9.22 -22.06 -3.44
N MET A 28 -8.94 -22.36 -4.73
CA MET A 28 -9.29 -23.63 -5.32
C MET A 28 -8.60 -24.81 -4.62
N LEU A 29 -7.36 -24.64 -4.17
CA LEU A 29 -6.60 -25.70 -3.48
C LEU A 29 -7.17 -25.99 -2.09
N VAL A 30 -7.70 -24.96 -1.39
CA VAL A 30 -8.23 -25.08 -0.03
C VAL A 30 -9.77 -25.13 0.02
N GLU A 31 -10.40 -25.32 -1.14
CA GLU A 31 -11.87 -25.46 -1.31
C GLU A 31 -12.67 -24.26 -0.79
N LEU A 32 -12.13 -23.03 -0.96
CA LEU A 32 -12.82 -21.78 -0.68
C LEU A 32 -13.28 -21.09 -1.97
N ASP A 33 -14.34 -20.30 -1.87
CA ASP A 33 -14.82 -19.48 -2.99
C ASP A 33 -13.93 -18.24 -3.18
N PRO A 34 -13.23 -18.11 -4.34
CA PRO A 34 -12.39 -16.94 -4.63
C PRO A 34 -13.15 -15.61 -4.58
N ALA A 35 -14.43 -15.58 -4.95
CA ALA A 35 -15.21 -14.35 -4.95
C ALA A 35 -15.45 -13.82 -3.54
N THR A 36 -15.54 -14.72 -2.56
CA THR A 36 -15.69 -14.37 -1.14
C THR A 36 -14.36 -13.95 -0.51
N VAL A 37 -13.26 -14.61 -0.87
CA VAL A 37 -11.94 -14.37 -0.27
C VAL A 37 -11.29 -13.11 -0.84
N TRP A 38 -11.36 -12.91 -2.16
CA TRP A 38 -10.65 -11.83 -2.86
C TRP A 38 -10.85 -10.43 -2.25
N PRO A 39 -12.07 -9.98 -1.91
CA PRO A 39 -12.25 -8.67 -1.27
C PRO A 39 -11.55 -8.51 0.08
N LEU A 40 -11.28 -9.62 0.77
CA LEU A 40 -10.64 -9.64 2.10
C LEU A 40 -9.12 -9.57 2.03
N THR A 41 -8.53 -9.75 0.84
CA THR A 41 -7.08 -9.70 0.64
C THR A 41 -6.55 -8.27 0.51
N HIS A 42 -7.40 -7.33 0.07
CA HIS A 42 -6.99 -5.98 -0.29
C HIS A 42 -6.41 -5.22 0.91
N GLY A 43 -5.19 -4.74 0.76
CA GLY A 43 -4.47 -4.00 1.78
C GLY A 43 -3.98 -4.81 2.99
N ARG A 44 -4.34 -6.09 3.09
CA ARG A 44 -3.97 -6.97 4.20
C ARG A 44 -2.73 -7.79 3.88
N ARG A 45 -1.99 -8.19 4.92
CA ARG A 45 -0.93 -9.19 4.77
C ARG A 45 -1.55 -10.55 4.43
N PRO A 46 -0.92 -11.36 3.57
CA PRO A 46 -1.44 -12.69 3.24
C PRO A 46 -1.70 -13.57 4.46
N GLN A 47 -0.80 -13.57 5.46
CA GLN A 47 -0.99 -14.33 6.69
C GLN A 47 -2.23 -13.91 7.49
N ASP A 48 -2.55 -12.61 7.51
CA ASP A 48 -3.73 -12.10 8.22
C ASP A 48 -5.02 -12.52 7.50
N THR A 49 -5.00 -12.54 6.16
CA THR A 49 -6.12 -13.04 5.36
C THR A 49 -6.31 -14.55 5.55
N ILE A 50 -5.23 -15.34 5.50
CA ILE A 50 -5.29 -16.79 5.74
C ILE A 50 -5.86 -17.08 7.14
N ALA A 51 -5.36 -16.40 8.17
CA ALA A 51 -5.86 -16.55 9.54
C ALA A 51 -7.35 -16.23 9.67
N LEU A 52 -7.85 -15.28 8.87
CA LEU A 52 -9.25 -14.88 8.87
C LEU A 52 -10.16 -15.90 8.18
N VAL A 53 -9.76 -16.38 6.98
CA VAL A 53 -10.64 -17.19 6.12
C VAL A 53 -10.46 -18.71 6.32
N ALA A 54 -9.29 -19.14 6.82
CA ALA A 54 -8.93 -20.55 7.00
C ALA A 54 -8.09 -20.76 8.30
N PRO A 55 -8.63 -20.40 9.49
CA PRO A 55 -7.88 -20.40 10.75
C PRO A 55 -7.40 -21.79 11.19
N HIS A 56 -7.88 -22.86 10.55
CA HIS A 56 -7.49 -24.24 10.80
C HIS A 56 -6.24 -24.67 10.02
N LEU A 57 -5.78 -23.85 9.05
CA LEU A 57 -4.60 -24.15 8.24
C LEU A 57 -3.33 -23.61 8.90
N ALA A 58 -2.19 -24.26 8.63
CA ALA A 58 -0.89 -23.81 9.11
C ALA A 58 -0.37 -22.66 8.26
N ILE A 59 -0.39 -21.44 8.79
CA ILE A 59 -0.06 -20.18 8.08
C ILE A 59 1.24 -20.31 7.29
N ASP A 60 2.33 -20.80 7.89
CA ASP A 60 3.63 -20.92 7.21
C ASP A 60 3.59 -21.82 5.97
N SER A 61 2.75 -22.87 5.99
CA SER A 61 2.56 -23.74 4.82
C SER A 61 1.83 -23.02 3.71
N GLU A 62 0.80 -22.27 4.06
CA GLU A 62 -0.04 -21.55 3.10
C GLU A 62 0.71 -20.36 2.50
N MET A 63 1.53 -19.67 3.29
CA MET A 63 2.43 -18.62 2.79
C MET A 63 3.37 -19.16 1.71
N ARG A 64 4.03 -20.31 1.98
CA ARG A 64 4.89 -20.97 0.96
C ARG A 64 4.13 -21.36 -0.31
N ARG A 65 2.85 -21.73 -0.19
CA ARG A 65 2.00 -22.03 -1.37
C ARG A 65 1.70 -20.78 -2.20
N LEU A 66 1.33 -19.68 -1.53
CA LEU A 66 1.11 -18.40 -2.21
C LEU A 66 2.39 -17.91 -2.91
N GLU A 67 3.54 -17.99 -2.24
CA GLU A 67 4.85 -17.67 -2.83
C GLU A 67 5.12 -18.55 -4.07
N ALA A 68 4.91 -19.86 -3.98
CA ALA A 68 5.09 -20.78 -5.12
C ALA A 68 4.12 -20.54 -6.28
N PHE A 69 2.93 -19.98 -6.03
CA PHE A 69 2.03 -19.54 -7.10
C PHE A 69 2.50 -18.22 -7.70
N LEU A 70 2.96 -17.27 -6.88
CA LEU A 70 3.49 -16.00 -7.35
C LEU A 70 4.75 -16.19 -8.22
N ASP A 71 5.65 -17.07 -7.84
CA ASP A 71 6.87 -17.42 -8.59
C ASP A 71 6.58 -17.97 -10.00
N LYS A 72 5.39 -18.51 -10.23
CA LYS A 72 4.96 -18.99 -11.57
C LYS A 72 4.41 -17.88 -12.44
N GLU A 73 4.07 -16.75 -11.88
CA GLU A 73 3.64 -15.57 -12.62
C GLU A 73 4.87 -14.95 -13.31
N SER A 74 4.93 -15.12 -14.63
CA SER A 74 6.11 -14.73 -15.42
C SER A 74 6.11 -13.25 -15.84
N SER A 75 5.02 -12.53 -15.59
CA SER A 75 4.88 -11.14 -16.01
C SER A 75 5.40 -10.21 -14.92
N PRO A 76 6.29 -9.26 -15.25
CA PRO A 76 6.67 -8.22 -14.30
C PRO A 76 5.44 -7.39 -13.91
N LEU A 77 5.43 -6.90 -12.69
CA LEU A 77 4.40 -5.96 -12.23
C LEU A 77 4.61 -4.61 -12.92
N PRO A 78 3.62 -4.06 -13.66
CA PRO A 78 3.78 -2.71 -14.22
C PRO A 78 3.72 -1.66 -13.10
N ALA A 79 4.39 -0.53 -13.32
CA ALA A 79 4.16 0.66 -12.51
C ALA A 79 2.80 1.28 -12.84
N MET A 80 2.10 1.80 -11.83
CA MET A 80 0.89 2.59 -12.06
C MET A 80 1.20 3.86 -12.86
N PRO A 81 0.29 4.29 -13.76
CA PRO A 81 0.47 5.53 -14.52
C PRO A 81 0.78 6.72 -13.60
N GLY A 82 1.82 7.47 -13.93
CA GLY A 82 2.29 8.62 -13.16
C GLY A 82 3.17 8.31 -11.95
N ALA A 83 3.37 7.02 -11.58
CA ALA A 83 4.16 6.65 -10.41
C ALA A 83 5.62 7.11 -10.53
N HIS A 84 6.24 6.91 -11.70
CA HIS A 84 7.64 7.26 -11.92
C HIS A 84 7.88 8.78 -11.77
N GLU A 85 7.08 9.58 -12.46
CA GLU A 85 7.19 11.04 -12.45
C GLU A 85 6.88 11.62 -11.07
N LEU A 86 5.87 11.07 -10.39
CA LEU A 86 5.51 11.52 -9.06
C LEU A 86 6.62 11.24 -8.06
N LEU A 87 7.07 9.99 -7.96
CA LEU A 87 8.07 9.59 -6.98
C LEU A 87 9.42 10.27 -7.22
N ALA A 88 9.82 10.46 -8.50
CA ALA A 88 11.04 11.19 -8.85
C ALA A 88 10.99 12.68 -8.49
N ALA A 89 9.80 13.28 -8.46
CA ALA A 89 9.62 14.69 -8.11
C ALA A 89 9.56 14.97 -6.61
N LEU A 90 9.35 13.93 -5.77
CA LEU A 90 9.26 14.11 -4.32
C LEU A 90 10.65 14.15 -3.66
N PRO A 91 10.86 15.04 -2.65
CA PRO A 91 12.10 15.05 -1.89
C PRO A 91 12.32 13.69 -1.19
N PRO A 92 13.49 13.06 -1.31
CA PRO A 92 13.70 11.67 -0.83
C PRO A 92 13.41 11.41 0.66
N ARG A 93 13.42 12.46 1.48
CA ARG A 93 13.15 12.37 2.94
C ARG A 93 11.72 12.71 3.32
N GLN A 94 10.86 12.99 2.35
CA GLN A 94 9.47 13.38 2.59
C GLN A 94 8.46 12.34 2.07
N TRP A 95 8.92 11.13 1.76
CA TRP A 95 8.02 10.05 1.42
C TRP A 95 8.55 8.67 1.86
N ALA A 96 7.65 7.74 2.07
CA ALA A 96 7.92 6.36 2.44
C ALA A 96 6.96 5.41 1.75
N LEU A 97 7.35 4.12 1.70
CA LEU A 97 6.45 3.01 1.34
C LEU A 97 5.97 2.30 2.61
N VAL A 98 4.68 1.98 2.65
CA VAL A 98 4.06 1.20 3.73
C VAL A 98 3.22 0.09 3.08
N THR A 99 3.75 -1.11 3.05
CA THR A 99 3.21 -2.23 2.28
C THR A 99 2.93 -3.45 3.13
N SER A 100 2.00 -4.29 2.68
CA SER A 100 1.75 -5.62 3.23
C SER A 100 2.69 -6.70 2.66
N ASN A 101 3.44 -6.38 1.61
CA ASN A 101 4.46 -7.22 0.99
C ASN A 101 5.81 -7.16 1.70
N SER A 102 6.78 -7.97 1.25
CA SER A 102 8.16 -7.93 1.76
C SER A 102 9.00 -6.87 1.05
N GLU A 103 9.90 -6.21 1.79
CA GLU A 103 10.87 -5.27 1.22
C GLU A 103 11.72 -5.91 0.14
N THR A 104 12.13 -7.17 0.31
CA THR A 104 12.98 -7.90 -0.66
C THR A 104 12.29 -8.01 -2.02
N PHE A 105 11.01 -8.36 -2.03
CA PHE A 105 10.22 -8.43 -3.26
C PHE A 105 10.13 -7.06 -3.94
N LEU A 106 9.76 -6.03 -3.18
CA LEU A 106 9.63 -4.67 -3.74
C LEU A 106 10.94 -4.11 -4.27
N ARG A 107 12.06 -4.42 -3.63
CA ARG A 107 13.38 -3.96 -4.09
C ARG A 107 13.71 -4.48 -5.48
N SER A 108 13.35 -5.73 -5.79
CA SER A 108 13.53 -6.29 -7.13
C SER A 108 12.61 -5.64 -8.15
N GLU A 109 11.33 -5.47 -7.84
CA GLU A 109 10.35 -4.85 -8.75
C GLU A 109 10.70 -3.38 -9.06
N PHE A 110 11.03 -2.59 -8.04
CA PHE A 110 11.42 -1.19 -8.22
C PHE A 110 12.68 -1.06 -9.07
N ALA A 111 13.68 -1.96 -8.87
CA ALA A 111 14.90 -1.97 -9.67
C ALA A 111 14.62 -2.31 -11.15
N LEU A 112 13.76 -3.29 -11.42
CA LEU A 112 13.36 -3.67 -12.78
C LEU A 112 12.63 -2.54 -13.51
N LEU A 113 11.80 -1.79 -12.79
CA LEU A 113 11.00 -0.69 -13.33
C LEU A 113 11.77 0.64 -13.36
N GLY A 114 12.94 0.74 -12.73
CA GLY A 114 13.67 1.99 -12.59
C GLY A 114 12.97 3.01 -11.69
N LEU A 115 12.09 2.55 -10.79
CA LEU A 115 11.40 3.43 -9.84
C LEU A 115 12.36 3.94 -8.76
N PRO A 116 12.20 5.20 -8.30
CA PRO A 116 12.97 5.72 -7.19
C PRO A 116 12.75 4.91 -5.91
N TRP A 117 13.83 4.67 -5.15
CA TRP A 117 13.76 3.94 -3.89
C TRP A 117 13.74 4.92 -2.71
N PRO A 118 12.77 4.81 -1.77
CA PRO A 118 12.68 5.72 -0.63
C PRO A 118 13.72 5.43 0.44
N SER A 119 13.93 6.41 1.33
CA SER A 119 14.79 6.23 2.52
C SER A 119 14.11 5.40 3.63
N VAL A 120 12.79 5.33 3.61
CA VAL A 120 11.98 4.63 4.61
C VAL A 120 11.01 3.68 3.94
N ILE A 121 11.05 2.41 4.37
CA ILE A 121 10.07 1.38 4.04
C ILE A 121 9.62 0.74 5.32
N VAL A 122 8.31 0.50 5.42
CA VAL A 122 7.68 -0.35 6.42
C VAL A 122 6.94 -1.45 5.68
N ASP A 123 7.48 -2.63 5.75
CA ASP A 123 6.94 -3.83 5.12
C ASP A 123 6.08 -4.67 6.09
N GLY A 124 5.42 -5.71 5.57
CA GLY A 124 4.54 -6.57 6.36
C GLY A 124 5.23 -7.27 7.54
N SER A 125 6.56 -7.45 7.50
CA SER A 125 7.35 -8.05 8.58
C SER A 125 7.79 -7.05 9.66
N SER A 126 7.75 -5.77 9.34
CA SER A 126 8.20 -4.67 10.22
C SER A 126 7.24 -4.36 11.37
N VAL A 127 6.03 -4.94 11.36
CA VAL A 127 4.96 -4.66 12.32
C VAL A 127 4.34 -5.95 12.86
N GLN A 128 3.84 -5.90 14.08
CA GLN A 128 3.15 -7.06 14.69
C GLN A 128 1.76 -7.25 14.05
N GLU A 129 1.03 -6.15 13.84
CA GLU A 129 -0.31 -6.15 13.26
C GLU A 129 -0.29 -5.39 11.94
N GLY A 130 -0.79 -6.06 10.87
CA GLY A 130 -0.99 -5.45 9.57
C GLY A 130 -2.24 -4.55 9.51
N LYS A 131 -2.44 -3.86 8.38
CA LYS A 131 -3.67 -3.10 8.11
C LYS A 131 -4.92 -3.95 8.40
N PRO A 132 -5.94 -3.45 9.08
CA PRO A 132 -6.24 -2.05 9.37
C PRO A 132 -5.58 -1.45 10.63
N SER A 133 -4.63 -2.16 11.30
CA SER A 133 -3.87 -1.55 12.39
C SER A 133 -3.05 -0.34 11.90
N PRO A 134 -2.99 0.75 12.65
CA PRO A 134 -2.21 1.94 12.28
C PRO A 134 -0.69 1.77 12.41
N GLN A 135 -0.21 0.63 12.91
CA GLN A 135 1.20 0.41 13.26
C GLN A 135 2.15 0.73 12.11
N GLY A 136 1.84 0.30 10.89
CA GLY A 136 2.69 0.51 9.72
C GLY A 136 2.88 2.00 9.40
N PHE A 137 1.80 2.76 9.35
CA PHE A 137 1.85 4.20 9.06
C PHE A 137 2.50 4.99 10.20
N LEU A 138 2.22 4.65 11.46
CA LEU A 138 2.88 5.26 12.61
C LEU A 138 4.39 4.97 12.64
N ALA A 139 4.81 3.75 12.30
CA ALA A 139 6.23 3.40 12.20
C ALA A 139 6.93 4.19 11.08
N ALA A 140 6.28 4.36 9.91
CA ALA A 140 6.82 5.14 8.81
C ALA A 140 6.97 6.62 9.18
N SER A 141 5.95 7.23 9.79
CA SER A 141 6.01 8.64 10.23
C SER A 141 7.12 8.87 11.26
N ALA A 142 7.28 7.95 12.22
CA ALA A 142 8.35 8.01 13.22
C ALA A 142 9.75 7.91 12.57
N ARG A 143 9.94 6.99 11.60
CA ARG A 143 11.22 6.83 10.88
C ARG A 143 11.56 8.05 10.01
N LEU A 144 10.55 8.74 9.47
CA LEU A 144 10.72 10.01 8.74
C LEU A 144 10.92 11.22 9.67
N GLY A 145 10.63 11.09 10.97
CA GLY A 145 10.66 12.20 11.93
C GLY A 145 9.52 13.19 11.74
N CYS A 146 8.35 12.73 11.26
CA CYS A 146 7.16 13.55 11.03
C CYS A 146 6.08 13.23 12.08
N ALA A 147 5.29 14.24 12.48
CA ALA A 147 4.08 13.98 13.25
C ALA A 147 3.00 13.33 12.37
N ALA A 148 2.17 12.45 12.94
CA ALA A 148 1.11 11.78 12.19
C ALA A 148 0.18 12.78 11.46
N ALA A 149 -0.22 13.87 12.12
CA ALA A 149 -1.06 14.91 11.52
C ALA A 149 -0.40 15.66 10.34
N GLU A 150 0.91 15.51 10.15
CA GLU A 150 1.66 16.07 9.02
C GLU A 150 1.89 15.05 7.89
N CYS A 151 1.35 13.84 8.02
CA CYS A 151 1.46 12.78 7.02
C CYS A 151 0.20 12.68 6.16
N LEU A 152 0.41 12.50 4.86
CA LEU A 152 -0.60 12.13 3.89
C LEU A 152 -0.42 10.66 3.53
N VAL A 153 -1.44 9.84 3.75
CA VAL A 153 -1.50 8.45 3.28
C VAL A 153 -2.14 8.41 1.90
N VAL A 154 -1.57 7.64 0.99
CA VAL A 154 -2.14 7.35 -0.33
C VAL A 154 -2.41 5.85 -0.41
N GLU A 155 -3.64 5.46 -0.62
CA GLU A 155 -4.16 4.10 -0.47
C GLU A 155 -5.26 3.78 -1.49
N ASP A 156 -5.44 2.48 -1.80
CA ASP A 156 -6.52 1.99 -2.68
C ASP A 156 -7.46 1.00 -2.00
N ALA A 157 -7.13 0.56 -0.78
CA ALA A 157 -7.84 -0.49 -0.05
C ALA A 157 -8.50 0.03 1.24
N ALA A 158 -9.70 -0.51 1.56
CA ALA A 158 -10.43 -0.14 2.77
C ALA A 158 -9.62 -0.33 4.05
N ALA A 159 -8.90 -1.45 4.17
CA ALA A 159 -8.08 -1.73 5.34
C ALA A 159 -6.94 -0.70 5.53
N GLY A 160 -6.35 -0.21 4.44
CA GLY A 160 -5.32 0.81 4.51
C GLY A 160 -5.89 2.21 4.78
N VAL A 161 -7.04 2.56 4.20
CA VAL A 161 -7.75 3.80 4.54
C VAL A 161 -8.08 3.83 6.04
N GLU A 162 -8.62 2.74 6.58
CA GLU A 162 -8.91 2.61 8.02
C GLU A 162 -7.64 2.76 8.86
N ALA A 163 -6.54 2.11 8.47
CA ALA A 163 -5.25 2.21 9.15
C ALA A 163 -4.71 3.66 9.18
N GLY A 164 -4.78 4.36 8.04
CA GLY A 164 -4.35 5.76 7.94
C GLY A 164 -5.18 6.70 8.81
N LEU A 165 -6.51 6.52 8.81
CA LEU A 165 -7.42 7.29 9.67
C LEU A 165 -7.17 6.99 11.15
N ALA A 166 -7.00 5.71 11.53
CA ALA A 166 -6.68 5.30 12.89
C ALA A 166 -5.33 5.84 13.38
N ALA A 167 -4.38 6.08 12.45
CA ALA A 167 -3.10 6.73 12.73
C ALA A 167 -3.24 8.25 12.95
N GLY A 168 -4.41 8.86 12.75
CA GLY A 168 -4.63 10.30 12.82
C GLY A 168 -4.02 11.07 11.65
N MET A 169 -3.89 10.43 10.49
CA MET A 169 -3.30 11.00 9.27
C MET A 169 -4.37 11.47 8.28
N THR A 170 -3.98 12.37 7.38
CA THR A 170 -4.82 12.68 6.21
C THR A 170 -4.72 11.51 5.24
N VAL A 171 -5.86 11.05 4.69
CA VAL A 171 -5.92 9.92 3.77
C VAL A 171 -6.52 10.34 2.44
N LEU A 172 -5.83 10.01 1.37
CA LEU A 172 -6.25 10.15 -0.01
C LEU A 172 -6.40 8.75 -0.59
N ALA A 173 -7.60 8.42 -1.10
CA ALA A 173 -7.85 7.14 -1.72
C ALA A 173 -7.71 7.21 -3.25
N ILE A 174 -7.04 6.23 -3.82
CA ILE A 174 -7.09 5.92 -5.25
C ILE A 174 -8.23 4.93 -5.44
N ASP A 175 -9.23 5.29 -6.23
CA ASP A 175 -10.50 4.57 -6.37
C ASP A 175 -10.87 4.37 -7.84
N PRO A 176 -10.18 3.45 -8.56
CA PRO A 176 -10.53 3.06 -9.93
C PRO A 176 -11.25 1.70 -9.97
N PRO A 177 -12.51 1.58 -10.43
CA PRO A 177 -13.51 2.62 -10.65
C PRO A 177 -14.13 3.15 -9.36
N PRO A 178 -14.74 4.36 -9.36
CA PRO A 178 -15.29 4.95 -8.15
C PRO A 178 -16.33 4.06 -7.47
N GLY A 179 -16.23 3.94 -6.13
CA GLY A 179 -17.23 3.22 -5.32
C GLY A 179 -16.73 1.97 -4.62
N GLY A 180 -15.42 1.78 -4.55
CA GLY A 180 -14.83 0.70 -3.73
C GLY A 180 -15.34 0.76 -2.28
N PRO A 181 -15.74 -0.40 -1.69
CA PRO A 181 -16.26 -0.43 -0.33
C PRO A 181 -15.19 0.07 0.66
N GLY A 182 -15.58 0.94 1.58
CA GLY A 182 -14.71 1.46 2.64
C GLY A 182 -13.81 2.65 2.23
N LEU A 183 -13.72 3.02 0.95
CA LEU A 183 -12.93 4.18 0.52
C LEU A 183 -13.65 5.52 0.73
N ALA A 184 -14.96 5.50 0.97
CA ALA A 184 -15.76 6.70 1.17
C ALA A 184 -15.38 7.51 2.42
N THR A 185 -14.68 6.91 3.37
CA THR A 185 -14.22 7.56 4.61
C THR A 185 -12.91 8.33 4.44
N ALA A 186 -12.20 8.17 3.31
CA ALA A 186 -11.00 8.93 3.00
C ALA A 186 -11.32 10.44 2.89
N HIS A 187 -10.33 11.29 3.20
CA HIS A 187 -10.48 12.75 3.12
C HIS A 187 -10.64 13.25 1.69
N ALA A 188 -10.04 12.56 0.72
CA ALA A 188 -10.21 12.82 -0.71
C ALA A 188 -10.11 11.52 -1.50
N ARG A 189 -10.74 11.47 -2.71
CA ARG A 189 -10.67 10.34 -3.63
C ARG A 189 -10.32 10.81 -5.02
N PHE A 190 -9.45 10.04 -5.69
CA PHE A 190 -9.03 10.30 -7.05
C PHE A 190 -9.13 9.03 -7.90
N PRO A 191 -9.45 9.14 -9.20
CA PRO A 191 -9.61 7.97 -10.06
C PRO A 191 -8.28 7.27 -10.39
N SER A 192 -7.14 7.91 -10.15
CA SER A 192 -5.80 7.36 -10.40
C SER A 192 -4.73 8.12 -9.61
N LEU A 193 -3.54 7.51 -9.46
CA LEU A 193 -2.37 8.17 -8.89
C LEU A 193 -1.97 9.41 -9.70
N GLU A 194 -2.04 9.33 -11.03
CA GLU A 194 -1.77 10.46 -11.92
C GLU A 194 -2.68 11.64 -11.62
N ALA A 195 -4.00 11.41 -11.47
CA ALA A 195 -4.96 12.44 -11.12
C ALA A 195 -4.72 13.03 -9.71
N ALA A 196 -4.21 12.23 -8.77
CA ALA A 196 -3.88 12.64 -7.42
C ALA A 196 -2.56 13.42 -7.31
N SER A 197 -1.68 13.34 -8.32
CA SER A 197 -0.29 13.81 -8.25
C SER A 197 -0.17 15.31 -7.91
N GLY A 198 -1.09 16.15 -8.39
CA GLY A 198 -1.17 17.57 -8.06
C GLY A 198 -1.40 17.79 -6.56
N ALA A 199 -2.44 17.19 -6.00
CA ALA A 199 -2.79 17.29 -4.58
C ALA A 199 -1.67 16.76 -3.67
N ILE A 200 -0.97 15.68 -4.08
CA ILE A 200 0.16 15.11 -3.34
C ILE A 200 1.34 16.10 -3.31
N ARG A 201 1.67 16.73 -4.44
CA ARG A 201 2.75 17.75 -4.50
C ARG A 201 2.39 18.98 -3.68
N ASP A 202 1.14 19.46 -3.77
CA ASP A 202 0.66 20.60 -3.00
C ASP A 202 0.74 20.33 -1.49
N TRP A 203 0.47 19.08 -1.04
CA TRP A 203 0.65 18.69 0.35
C TRP A 203 2.09 18.92 0.82
N ILE A 204 3.08 18.49 0.06
CA ILE A 204 4.50 18.68 0.38
C ILE A 204 4.89 20.16 0.36
N LEU A 205 4.42 20.93 -0.64
CA LEU A 205 4.76 22.35 -0.81
C LEU A 205 4.16 23.23 0.28
N ALA A 206 3.00 22.88 0.84
CA ALA A 206 2.35 23.65 1.89
C ALA A 206 3.19 23.73 3.20
N ASP A 207 4.13 22.82 3.41
CA ASP A 207 5.10 22.87 4.52
C ASP A 207 6.09 24.07 4.37
N HIS A 208 6.41 24.43 3.15
CA HIS A 208 7.37 25.50 2.87
C HIS A 208 6.80 26.93 3.01
N SER A 209 5.46 27.07 2.99
CA SER A 209 4.80 28.37 3.15
C SER A 209 4.64 28.81 4.60
N ALA A 210 4.56 27.88 5.53
CA ALA A 210 4.45 28.15 6.96
C ALA A 210 5.78 28.65 7.60
N ALA A 211 6.91 28.44 6.94
CA ALA A 211 8.23 28.85 7.42
C ALA A 211 8.63 30.29 7.02
N LYS A 212 7.75 31.04 6.35
CA LYS A 212 8.02 32.43 5.90
C LYS A 212 7.06 33.43 6.58
N VAL A 213 7.00 33.43 7.90
CA VAL A 213 6.49 34.61 8.64
C VAL A 213 7.61 35.08 9.52
N PRO A 214 8.14 36.30 9.31
CA PRO A 214 9.20 36.87 10.14
C PRO A 214 8.70 37.20 11.53
#